data_1099d9110e6215215e35a95c7eb89679
#
_entry.id   1099d9110e6215215e35a95c7eb89679
#
_cell.length_a   1.000
_cell.length_b   1.000
_cell.length_c   1.000
_cell.angle_alpha   90.00
_cell.angle_beta   90.00
_cell.angle_gamma   90.00
#
_symmetry.space_group_name_H-M   'P 1'
#
loop_
_entity.id
_entity.type
_entity.pdbx_description
1 polymer ?
#
loop_
_entity_poly.entity_id
_entity_poly.type
_entity_poly.pdbx_seq_one_letter_code
_entity_poly.pdbx_strand_id
1 'polypeptide(L)'
;KIATVDKKGLVKGVKKGTCTVTAKDTKTKAAYSCKVTVKAAKSLGIAAKDISVFTGGETISYPGEEIKGATYVLDGKKLGKKDYSTWTDKDGERVVSYVTLTKKLTDGKHTFAIQKKGYKTVTKSFKFTALKVDGMFPDGEEPWVSDGTLYVICTPKLDGKDFVIKVDGTEVKPKDAFLNGDGVFVIWVDATGLSAGEHKVSVTAEGIPDGEASFTVK
;
A
#
# COMPACT_ATOMS: atom_id res chain seq x y z
N LYS A 1 -16.90 22.75 24.85
CA LYS A 1 -17.61 21.52 25.21
C LYS A 1 -16.63 20.38 25.29
N ILE A 2 -16.56 19.65 26.41
CA ILE A 2 -15.59 18.56 26.64
C ILE A 2 -16.19 17.23 26.18
N ALA A 3 -17.47 17.02 26.41
CA ALA A 3 -18.21 15.84 25.97
C ALA A 3 -19.63 16.21 25.53
N THR A 4 -20.25 15.34 24.75
CA THR A 4 -21.66 15.37 24.37
C THR A 4 -22.35 14.12 24.86
N VAL A 5 -23.64 14.20 25.10
CA VAL A 5 -24.49 13.05 25.43
C VAL A 5 -25.62 13.03 24.40
N ASP A 6 -25.89 11.89 23.82
CA ASP A 6 -27.02 11.70 22.90
C ASP A 6 -28.31 11.34 23.65
N LYS A 7 -29.42 11.25 22.91
CA LYS A 7 -30.74 10.91 23.47
C LYS A 7 -30.82 9.52 24.11
N LYS A 8 -29.85 8.63 23.80
CA LYS A 8 -29.73 7.27 24.35
C LYS A 8 -28.80 7.21 25.55
N GLY A 9 -28.24 8.36 26.01
CA GLY A 9 -27.32 8.44 27.13
C GLY A 9 -25.87 8.10 26.77
N LEU A 10 -25.53 7.91 25.47
CA LEU A 10 -24.17 7.66 25.05
C LEU A 10 -23.32 8.92 25.16
N VAL A 11 -22.24 8.86 25.94
CA VAL A 11 -21.30 9.97 26.15
C VAL A 11 -20.18 9.88 25.11
N LYS A 12 -20.02 10.96 24.32
CA LYS A 12 -18.94 11.09 23.33
C LYS A 12 -17.98 12.20 23.76
N GLY A 13 -16.69 11.87 23.91
CA GLY A 13 -15.64 12.86 24.15
C GLY A 13 -15.42 13.74 22.93
N VAL A 14 -15.27 15.06 23.14
CA VAL A 14 -15.06 16.06 22.09
C VAL A 14 -13.69 16.73 22.21
N LYS A 15 -13.29 17.07 23.44
CA LYS A 15 -12.02 17.78 23.74
C LYS A 15 -11.44 17.21 25.03
N LYS A 16 -10.11 17.11 25.13
CA LYS A 16 -9.42 16.75 26.38
C LYS A 16 -9.88 17.64 27.52
N GLY A 17 -10.20 17.04 28.65
CA GLY A 17 -10.61 17.74 29.86
C GLY A 17 -11.56 16.92 30.70
N THR A 18 -12.08 17.52 31.77
CA THR A 18 -13.02 16.91 32.69
C THR A 18 -14.30 17.69 32.67
N CYS A 19 -15.45 17.01 32.67
CA CYS A 19 -16.77 17.61 32.81
C CYS A 19 -17.67 16.70 33.66
N THR A 20 -18.75 17.26 34.14
CA THR A 20 -19.81 16.49 34.84
C THR A 20 -20.96 16.27 33.87
N VAL A 21 -21.44 15.02 33.80
CA VAL A 21 -22.66 14.64 33.10
C VAL A 21 -23.72 14.38 34.16
N THR A 22 -24.87 15.06 34.02
CA THR A 22 -25.99 14.96 34.96
C THR A 22 -27.23 14.41 34.26
N ALA A 23 -27.77 13.32 34.75
CA ALA A 23 -29.08 12.80 34.36
C ALA A 23 -30.13 13.30 35.38
N LYS A 24 -31.24 13.83 34.87
CA LYS A 24 -32.36 14.28 35.72
C LYS A 24 -33.60 13.45 35.39
N ASP A 25 -34.20 12.90 36.42
CA ASP A 25 -35.53 12.29 36.29
C ASP A 25 -36.59 13.39 36.18
N THR A 26 -37.41 13.32 35.15
CA THR A 26 -38.39 14.35 34.82
C THR A 26 -39.59 14.33 35.76
N LYS A 27 -39.88 13.15 36.38
CA LYS A 27 -41.00 12.98 37.30
C LYS A 27 -40.61 13.30 38.75
N THR A 28 -39.58 12.63 39.24
CA THR A 28 -39.15 12.78 40.65
C THR A 28 -38.24 13.96 40.88
N LYS A 29 -37.72 14.63 39.80
CA LYS A 29 -36.74 15.73 39.85
C LYS A 29 -35.38 15.29 40.43
N ALA A 30 -35.20 14.02 40.74
CA ALA A 30 -33.92 13.49 41.21
C ALA A 30 -32.82 13.73 40.14
N ALA A 31 -31.61 14.09 40.60
CA ALA A 31 -30.47 14.35 39.74
C ALA A 31 -29.30 13.46 40.16
N TYR A 32 -28.72 12.78 39.17
CA TYR A 32 -27.54 11.92 39.31
C TYR A 32 -26.41 12.45 38.45
N SER A 33 -25.25 12.66 39.03
CA SER A 33 -24.11 13.24 38.33
C SER A 33 -22.91 12.31 38.34
N CYS A 34 -22.19 12.22 37.21
CA CYS A 34 -20.92 11.56 37.18
C CYS A 34 -19.82 12.43 36.51
N LYS A 35 -18.60 12.29 37.02
CA LYS A 35 -17.43 12.99 36.51
C LYS A 35 -16.87 12.20 35.33
N VAL A 36 -16.77 12.84 34.14
CA VAL A 36 -16.25 12.27 32.91
C VAL A 36 -14.94 12.94 32.57
N THR A 37 -13.86 12.15 32.42
CA THR A 37 -12.57 12.64 31.97
C THR A 37 -12.31 12.17 30.54
N VAL A 38 -12.18 13.14 29.62
CA VAL A 38 -11.81 12.88 28.23
C VAL A 38 -10.29 13.01 28.11
N LYS A 39 -9.62 11.92 27.80
CA LYS A 39 -8.17 11.88 27.54
C LYS A 39 -7.87 12.26 26.08
N ALA A 40 -6.71 12.87 25.83
CA ALA A 40 -6.23 13.06 24.45
C ALA A 40 -5.97 11.69 23.80
N ALA A 41 -6.34 11.55 22.53
CA ALA A 41 -5.97 10.36 21.75
C ALA A 41 -4.45 10.35 21.54
N LYS A 42 -3.83 9.17 21.67
CA LYS A 42 -2.40 8.96 21.42
C LYS A 42 -2.11 9.05 19.92
N SER A 43 -0.86 9.29 19.54
CA SER A 43 -0.38 9.13 18.15
C SER A 43 -0.08 7.66 17.86
N LEU A 44 -0.31 7.23 16.62
CA LEU A 44 0.16 5.92 16.15
C LEU A 44 1.65 5.94 15.77
N GLY A 45 2.28 7.12 15.75
CA GLY A 45 3.68 7.27 15.29
C GLY A 45 3.83 7.33 13.77
N ILE A 46 2.73 7.25 13.03
CA ILE A 46 2.70 7.26 11.56
C ILE A 46 2.01 8.54 11.09
N ALA A 47 2.53 9.18 10.05
CA ALA A 47 1.85 10.27 9.35
C ALA A 47 1.20 9.74 8.05
N ALA A 48 0.17 10.43 7.57
CA ALA A 48 -0.51 10.05 6.33
C ALA A 48 0.42 10.05 5.10
N LYS A 49 1.44 10.92 5.09
CA LYS A 49 2.44 10.98 4.02
C LYS A 49 3.33 9.73 3.95
N ASP A 50 3.51 9.05 5.08
CA ASP A 50 4.39 7.88 5.20
C ASP A 50 3.68 6.58 4.77
N ILE A 51 2.39 6.64 4.46
CA ILE A 51 1.64 5.51 3.90
C ILE A 51 1.89 5.49 2.39
N SER A 52 2.35 4.38 1.86
CA SER A 52 2.55 4.16 0.42
C SER A 52 1.52 3.17 -0.11
N VAL A 53 1.15 3.34 -1.38
CA VAL A 53 0.26 2.43 -2.12
C VAL A 53 1.04 1.98 -3.34
N PHE A 54 1.14 0.68 -3.54
CA PHE A 54 1.91 0.10 -4.63
C PHE A 54 1.11 0.07 -5.94
N THR A 55 1.81 0.09 -7.05
CA THR A 55 1.22 0.17 -8.41
C THR A 55 0.32 -1.00 -8.76
N GLY A 56 0.54 -2.18 -8.16
CA GLY A 56 -0.35 -3.34 -8.29
C GLY A 56 -1.74 -3.15 -7.70
N GLY A 57 -1.93 -2.13 -6.83
CA GLY A 57 -3.22 -1.77 -6.24
C GLY A 57 -3.74 -2.73 -5.17
N GLU A 58 -2.93 -3.67 -4.74
CA GLU A 58 -3.28 -4.60 -3.66
C GLU A 58 -2.48 -4.37 -2.38
N THR A 59 -1.31 -3.74 -2.47
CA THR A 59 -0.42 -3.58 -1.31
C THR A 59 -0.35 -2.12 -0.87
N ILE A 60 -0.53 -1.92 0.43
CA ILE A 60 -0.39 -0.64 1.12
C ILE A 60 0.62 -0.83 2.24
N SER A 61 1.61 0.06 2.37
CA SER A 61 2.61 -0.03 3.42
C SER A 61 2.66 1.20 4.31
N TYR A 62 3.22 1.02 5.50
CA TYR A 62 3.53 2.08 6.44
C TYR A 62 4.77 1.73 7.27
N PRO A 63 5.56 2.73 7.73
CA PRO A 63 6.75 2.48 8.53
C PRO A 63 6.41 1.93 9.91
N GLY A 64 7.30 1.08 10.41
CA GLY A 64 7.22 0.48 11.75
C GLY A 64 6.56 -0.90 11.76
N GLU A 65 6.48 -1.46 12.95
CA GLU A 65 5.85 -2.77 13.23
C GLU A 65 4.35 -2.74 13.01
N GLU A 66 3.78 -3.91 12.79
CA GLU A 66 2.31 -4.07 12.75
C GLU A 66 1.65 -3.50 14.00
N ILE A 67 0.65 -2.66 13.80
CA ILE A 67 -0.07 -2.02 14.90
C ILE A 67 -1.09 -3.00 15.48
N LYS A 68 -0.69 -3.76 16.48
CA LYS A 68 -1.57 -4.73 17.17
C LYS A 68 -2.90 -4.10 17.57
N GLY A 69 -3.99 -4.73 17.16
CA GLY A 69 -5.36 -4.26 17.42
C GLY A 69 -5.79 -3.05 16.58
N ALA A 70 -5.08 -2.77 15.49
CA ALA A 70 -5.55 -1.83 14.49
C ALA A 70 -6.75 -2.37 13.71
N THR A 71 -7.51 -1.45 13.16
CA THR A 71 -8.56 -1.69 12.17
C THR A 71 -8.18 -0.90 10.93
N TYR A 72 -8.13 -1.57 9.79
CA TYR A 72 -7.93 -0.93 8.50
C TYR A 72 -9.28 -0.61 7.87
N VAL A 73 -9.38 0.56 7.27
CA VAL A 73 -10.60 1.07 6.64
C VAL A 73 -10.23 1.53 5.23
N LEU A 74 -10.91 1.00 4.22
CA LEU A 74 -10.74 1.38 2.83
C LEU A 74 -12.06 2.00 2.36
N ASP A 75 -12.00 3.21 1.83
CA ASP A 75 -13.15 3.97 1.32
C ASP A 75 -14.32 4.04 2.31
N GLY A 76 -13.99 4.29 3.57
CA GLY A 76 -14.97 4.35 4.65
C GLY A 76 -15.48 3.00 5.15
N LYS A 77 -15.15 1.89 4.47
CA LYS A 77 -15.54 0.55 4.87
C LYS A 77 -14.45 -0.13 5.69
N LYS A 78 -14.82 -0.63 6.87
CA LYS A 78 -13.93 -1.44 7.70
C LYS A 78 -13.62 -2.76 6.98
N LEU A 79 -12.32 -3.08 6.86
CA LEU A 79 -11.86 -4.35 6.32
C LEU A 79 -12.03 -5.47 7.37
N GLY A 80 -12.56 -6.60 6.95
CA GLY A 80 -12.60 -7.83 7.73
C GLY A 80 -11.32 -8.65 7.56
N LYS A 81 -11.09 -9.65 8.41
CA LYS A 81 -9.89 -10.52 8.34
C LYS A 81 -9.70 -11.25 7.00
N LYS A 82 -10.77 -11.49 6.26
CA LYS A 82 -10.73 -12.11 4.93
C LYS A 82 -10.43 -11.14 3.79
N ASP A 83 -10.48 -9.83 4.06
CA ASP A 83 -10.33 -8.81 3.05
C ASP A 83 -8.87 -8.37 2.87
N TYR A 84 -7.98 -8.80 3.77
CA TYR A 84 -6.56 -8.46 3.72
C TYR A 84 -5.70 -9.46 4.53
N SER A 85 -4.41 -9.48 4.24
CA SER A 85 -3.35 -10.04 5.08
C SER A 85 -2.37 -8.94 5.51
N THR A 86 -1.55 -9.22 6.53
CA THR A 86 -0.49 -8.31 6.97
C THR A 86 0.82 -9.07 7.11
N TRP A 87 1.91 -8.41 6.82
CA TRP A 87 3.25 -8.89 7.08
C TRP A 87 4.19 -7.71 7.35
N THR A 88 5.35 -7.97 7.91
CA THR A 88 6.34 -6.94 8.28
C THR A 88 7.69 -7.35 7.73
N ASP A 89 8.31 -6.47 6.99
CA ASP A 89 9.69 -6.60 6.53
C ASP A 89 10.63 -5.87 7.49
N LYS A 90 11.80 -6.49 7.76
CA LYS A 90 12.85 -5.95 8.63
C LYS A 90 14.18 -6.09 7.92
N ASP A 91 14.74 -4.96 7.55
CA ASP A 91 16.08 -4.85 6.99
C ASP A 91 16.90 -3.88 7.83
N GLY A 92 17.78 -4.42 8.67
CA GLY A 92 18.53 -3.67 9.67
C GLY A 92 17.60 -2.89 10.61
N GLU A 93 17.77 -1.57 10.66
CA GLU A 93 16.92 -0.66 11.44
C GLU A 93 15.59 -0.29 10.73
N ARG A 94 15.50 -0.60 9.43
CA ARG A 94 14.28 -0.34 8.65
C ARG A 94 13.23 -1.40 8.93
N VAL A 95 12.08 -0.96 9.40
CA VAL A 95 10.90 -1.82 9.62
C VAL A 95 9.73 -1.23 8.86
N VAL A 96 9.09 -2.04 8.02
CA VAL A 96 7.93 -1.64 7.22
C VAL A 96 6.86 -2.70 7.35
N SER A 97 5.65 -2.29 7.66
CA SER A 97 4.49 -3.17 7.68
C SER A 97 3.64 -2.98 6.43
N TYR A 98 3.15 -4.07 5.92
CA TYR A 98 2.36 -4.17 4.70
C TYR A 98 0.96 -4.69 5.01
N VAL A 99 0.00 -4.17 4.28
CA VAL A 99 -1.41 -4.61 4.25
C VAL A 99 -1.71 -4.99 2.81
N THR A 100 -1.83 -6.29 2.54
CA THR A 100 -2.12 -6.81 1.20
C THR A 100 -3.62 -7.10 1.11
N LEU A 101 -4.30 -6.41 0.23
CA LEU A 101 -5.74 -6.52 0.01
C LEU A 101 -6.05 -7.79 -0.80
N THR A 102 -7.12 -8.50 -0.44
CA THR A 102 -7.59 -9.65 -1.21
C THR A 102 -8.15 -9.24 -2.58
N LYS A 103 -8.61 -7.99 -2.71
CA LYS A 103 -9.10 -7.41 -3.97
C LYS A 103 -8.28 -6.19 -4.29
N LYS A 104 -7.79 -6.12 -5.53
CA LYS A 104 -7.11 -4.93 -6.06
C LYS A 104 -7.99 -3.70 -6.01
N LEU A 105 -7.36 -2.54 -5.86
CA LEU A 105 -8.03 -1.25 -6.03
C LEU A 105 -8.50 -1.10 -7.48
N THR A 106 -9.56 -0.34 -7.66
CA THR A 106 -10.03 0.11 -8.98
C THR A 106 -9.47 1.50 -9.28
N ASP A 107 -9.50 1.92 -10.54
CA ASP A 107 -9.13 3.29 -10.89
C ASP A 107 -10.00 4.30 -10.15
N GLY A 108 -9.38 5.33 -9.61
CA GLY A 108 -10.11 6.40 -8.97
C GLY A 108 -9.49 6.98 -7.71
N LYS A 109 -10.30 7.71 -6.96
CA LYS A 109 -9.92 8.27 -5.67
C LYS A 109 -10.27 7.31 -4.56
N HIS A 110 -9.31 7.06 -3.70
CA HIS A 110 -9.43 6.15 -2.55
C HIS A 110 -8.99 6.82 -1.26
N THR A 111 -9.44 6.24 -0.16
CA THR A 111 -8.99 6.59 1.20
C THR A 111 -8.63 5.33 1.95
N PHE A 112 -7.44 5.30 2.53
CA PHE A 112 -7.03 4.25 3.45
C PHE A 112 -6.82 4.83 4.83
N ALA A 113 -7.39 4.20 5.86
CA ALA A 113 -7.23 4.67 7.23
C ALA A 113 -6.83 3.54 8.19
N ILE A 114 -5.95 3.89 9.12
CA ILE A 114 -5.54 3.05 10.24
C ILE A 114 -6.20 3.59 11.51
N GLN A 115 -7.03 2.78 12.13
CA GLN A 115 -7.77 3.11 13.35
C GLN A 115 -7.38 2.20 14.50
N LYS A 116 -7.22 2.76 15.69
CA LYS A 116 -7.02 2.01 16.94
C LYS A 116 -7.69 2.74 18.09
N LYS A 117 -8.37 1.99 18.95
CA LYS A 117 -9.05 2.57 20.13
C LYS A 117 -8.09 3.36 21.00
N GLY A 118 -8.42 4.64 21.28
CA GLY A 118 -7.60 5.54 22.08
C GLY A 118 -6.47 6.25 21.33
N TYR A 119 -6.40 6.07 20.02
CA TYR A 119 -5.41 6.72 19.14
C TYR A 119 -6.10 7.62 18.11
N LYS A 120 -5.35 8.61 17.60
CA LYS A 120 -5.79 9.40 16.44
C LYS A 120 -5.79 8.50 15.21
N THR A 121 -6.88 8.55 14.45
CA THR A 121 -6.94 7.89 13.13
C THR A 121 -5.93 8.54 12.20
N VAL A 122 -5.18 7.72 11.46
CA VAL A 122 -4.34 8.18 10.35
C VAL A 122 -5.08 7.84 9.06
N THR A 123 -5.29 8.82 8.19
CA THR A 123 -6.00 8.64 6.91
C THR A 123 -5.15 9.17 5.77
N LYS A 124 -4.92 8.35 4.75
CA LYS A 124 -4.31 8.69 3.46
C LYS A 124 -5.40 8.77 2.41
N SER A 125 -5.49 9.90 1.73
CA SER A 125 -6.27 10.02 0.48
C SER A 125 -5.29 9.97 -0.69
N PHE A 126 -5.61 9.22 -1.73
CA PHE A 126 -4.77 9.04 -2.91
C PHE A 126 -5.64 8.80 -4.15
N LYS A 127 -5.06 9.03 -5.33
CA LYS A 127 -5.61 8.58 -6.59
C LYS A 127 -4.85 7.32 -6.99
N PHE A 128 -5.56 6.25 -7.26
CA PHE A 128 -5.01 5.03 -7.84
C PHE A 128 -5.36 5.02 -9.34
N THR A 129 -4.42 4.57 -10.15
CA THR A 129 -4.63 4.26 -11.56
C THR A 129 -3.94 2.93 -11.79
N ALA A 130 -4.70 1.91 -12.16
CA ALA A 130 -4.15 0.60 -12.44
C ALA A 130 -3.15 0.69 -13.59
N LEU A 131 -2.04 0.00 -13.45
CA LEU A 131 -1.07 -0.13 -14.52
C LEU A 131 -1.76 -0.87 -15.69
N LYS A 132 -1.85 -0.21 -16.84
CA LYS A 132 -2.34 -0.85 -18.06
C LYS A 132 -1.21 -1.61 -18.70
N VAL A 133 -1.41 -2.89 -18.90
CA VAL A 133 -0.45 -3.79 -19.54
C VAL A 133 -1.14 -4.46 -20.71
N ASP A 134 -1.21 -3.74 -21.81
CA ASP A 134 -1.82 -4.25 -23.04
C ASP A 134 -0.82 -5.06 -23.91
N GLY A 135 0.49 -4.91 -23.66
CA GLY A 135 1.59 -5.59 -24.34
C GLY A 135 2.52 -6.34 -23.37
N MET A 136 3.75 -6.59 -23.83
CA MET A 136 4.81 -7.21 -23.03
C MET A 136 5.26 -6.29 -21.91
N PHE A 137 5.42 -4.98 -22.19
CA PHE A 137 5.84 -3.97 -21.24
C PHE A 137 4.67 -3.10 -20.80
N PRO A 138 4.60 -2.71 -19.51
CA PRO A 138 3.61 -1.75 -19.04
C PRO A 138 3.84 -0.36 -19.65
N ASP A 139 2.76 0.38 -19.90
CA ASP A 139 2.85 1.74 -20.41
C ASP A 139 3.63 2.66 -19.44
N GLY A 140 4.66 3.33 -19.96
CA GLY A 140 5.47 4.30 -19.22
C GLY A 140 6.55 3.69 -18.33
N GLU A 141 6.73 2.38 -18.35
CA GLU A 141 7.82 1.69 -17.66
C GLU A 141 8.94 1.37 -18.66
N GLU A 142 10.06 2.07 -18.53
CA GLU A 142 11.25 1.82 -19.34
C GLU A 142 12.23 0.91 -18.59
N PRO A 143 12.93 -0.03 -19.26
CA PRO A 143 14.01 -0.80 -18.65
C PRO A 143 15.14 0.14 -18.18
N TRP A 144 15.79 -0.19 -17.07
CA TRP A 144 16.91 0.60 -16.56
C TRP A 144 18.05 -0.27 -16.03
N VAL A 145 19.24 0.28 -15.96
CA VAL A 145 20.41 -0.39 -15.39
C VAL A 145 20.79 0.26 -14.05
N SER A 146 20.97 -0.58 -13.04
CA SER A 146 21.53 -0.20 -11.74
C SER A 146 22.47 -1.31 -11.25
N ASP A 147 23.63 -0.91 -10.74
CA ASP A 147 24.64 -1.82 -10.17
C ASP A 147 24.97 -3.02 -11.05
N GLY A 148 25.14 -2.78 -12.37
CA GLY A 148 25.44 -3.82 -13.35
C GLY A 148 24.30 -4.81 -13.62
N THR A 149 23.08 -4.49 -13.21
CA THR A 149 21.88 -5.28 -13.46
C THR A 149 20.90 -4.49 -14.30
N LEU A 150 20.44 -5.06 -15.40
CA LEU A 150 19.31 -4.56 -16.19
C LEU A 150 18.01 -5.08 -15.57
N TYR A 151 17.13 -4.16 -15.25
CA TYR A 151 15.78 -4.42 -14.74
C TYR A 151 14.77 -4.21 -15.86
N VAL A 152 13.99 -5.24 -16.15
CA VAL A 152 12.95 -5.21 -17.18
C VAL A 152 11.60 -5.51 -16.52
N ILE A 153 10.69 -4.56 -16.56
CA ILE A 153 9.34 -4.73 -16.05
C ILE A 153 8.45 -5.24 -17.17
N CYS A 154 7.77 -6.35 -16.92
CA CYS A 154 6.95 -7.03 -17.91
C CYS A 154 5.52 -7.27 -17.40
N THR A 155 4.66 -7.67 -18.31
CA THR A 155 3.30 -8.11 -18.00
C THR A 155 3.28 -9.25 -16.99
N PRO A 156 2.36 -9.24 -16.00
CA PRO A 156 2.20 -10.38 -15.08
C PRO A 156 1.77 -11.67 -15.79
N LYS A 157 1.32 -11.60 -17.05
CA LYS A 157 0.98 -12.77 -17.85
C LYS A 157 2.19 -13.67 -18.16
N LEU A 158 3.42 -13.19 -17.92
CA LEU A 158 4.65 -13.99 -18.03
C LEU A 158 4.83 -14.98 -16.86
N ASP A 159 4.16 -14.78 -15.74
CA ASP A 159 4.29 -15.67 -14.59
C ASP A 159 3.91 -17.10 -14.95
N GLY A 160 4.83 -18.03 -14.68
CA GLY A 160 4.68 -19.44 -15.03
C GLY A 160 4.79 -19.79 -16.53
N LYS A 161 5.27 -18.86 -17.38
CA LYS A 161 5.49 -19.08 -18.82
C LYS A 161 6.98 -19.12 -19.15
N ASP A 162 7.31 -19.91 -20.18
CA ASP A 162 8.59 -19.82 -20.84
C ASP A 162 8.66 -18.54 -21.66
N PHE A 163 9.80 -17.85 -21.59
CA PHE A 163 10.05 -16.65 -22.37
C PHE A 163 11.51 -16.59 -22.84
N VAL A 164 11.74 -15.83 -23.89
CA VAL A 164 13.08 -15.52 -24.40
C VAL A 164 13.31 -14.03 -24.22
N ILE A 165 14.46 -13.67 -23.64
CA ILE A 165 14.93 -12.29 -23.54
C ILE A 165 16.20 -12.11 -24.34
N LYS A 166 16.27 -11.01 -25.11
CA LYS A 166 17.44 -10.63 -25.89
C LYS A 166 17.85 -9.20 -25.58
N VAL A 167 19.17 -8.98 -25.53
CA VAL A 167 19.78 -7.66 -25.46
C VAL A 167 20.57 -7.44 -26.75
N ASP A 168 20.30 -6.37 -27.48
CA ASP A 168 20.87 -6.07 -28.80
C ASP A 168 20.78 -7.24 -29.77
N GLY A 169 19.65 -7.95 -29.74
CA GLY A 169 19.40 -9.12 -30.58
C GLY A 169 20.05 -10.41 -30.10
N THR A 170 20.92 -10.38 -29.11
CA THR A 170 21.58 -11.56 -28.52
C THR A 170 20.75 -12.12 -27.36
N GLU A 171 20.43 -13.40 -27.41
CA GLU A 171 19.73 -14.06 -26.31
C GLU A 171 20.59 -14.11 -25.05
N VAL A 172 20.00 -13.72 -23.92
CA VAL A 172 20.65 -13.71 -22.62
C VAL A 172 19.84 -14.51 -21.61
N LYS A 173 20.53 -15.07 -20.63
CA LYS A 173 19.85 -15.74 -19.51
C LYS A 173 19.56 -14.75 -18.41
N PRO A 174 18.32 -14.70 -17.87
CA PRO A 174 18.03 -13.88 -16.71
C PRO A 174 18.81 -14.40 -15.48
N LYS A 175 19.27 -13.47 -14.62
CA LYS A 175 19.77 -13.78 -13.28
C LYS A 175 18.63 -14.19 -12.37
N ASP A 176 17.46 -13.56 -12.54
CA ASP A 176 16.24 -13.85 -11.81
C ASP A 176 15.03 -13.36 -12.62
N ALA A 177 13.87 -13.98 -12.39
CA ALA A 177 12.61 -13.59 -13.01
C ALA A 177 11.44 -14.00 -12.12
N PHE A 178 10.63 -13.06 -11.70
CA PHE A 178 9.56 -13.30 -10.72
C PHE A 178 8.43 -12.28 -10.81
N LEU A 179 7.24 -12.69 -10.35
CA LEU A 179 6.12 -11.78 -10.10
C LEU A 179 6.36 -11.06 -8.78
N ASN A 180 6.50 -9.73 -8.82
CA ASN A 180 6.74 -8.95 -7.62
C ASN A 180 5.44 -8.61 -6.87
N GLY A 181 5.59 -8.01 -5.66
CA GLY A 181 4.45 -7.59 -4.83
C GLY A 181 3.57 -6.49 -5.44
N ASP A 182 4.04 -5.82 -6.49
CA ASP A 182 3.30 -4.81 -7.24
C ASP A 182 2.41 -5.43 -8.34
N GLY A 183 2.52 -6.74 -8.55
CA GLY A 183 1.76 -7.48 -9.53
C GLY A 183 2.26 -7.26 -10.96
N VAL A 184 3.55 -6.98 -11.14
CA VAL A 184 4.27 -6.97 -12.42
C VAL A 184 5.35 -8.05 -12.43
N PHE A 185 5.65 -8.60 -13.60
CA PHE A 185 6.72 -9.57 -13.76
C PHE A 185 8.04 -8.84 -13.99
N VAL A 186 9.05 -9.15 -13.17
CA VAL A 186 10.35 -8.48 -13.19
C VAL A 186 11.40 -9.48 -13.70
N ILE A 187 12.19 -9.07 -14.67
CA ILE A 187 13.33 -9.86 -15.18
C ILE A 187 14.62 -9.10 -14.85
N TRP A 188 15.58 -9.78 -14.23
CA TRP A 188 16.91 -9.27 -13.95
C TRP A 188 17.92 -9.90 -14.90
N VAL A 189 18.68 -9.08 -15.59
CA VAL A 189 19.73 -9.53 -16.53
C VAL A 189 21.08 -8.94 -16.16
N ASP A 190 22.15 -9.69 -16.39
CA ASP A 190 23.50 -9.16 -16.23
C ASP A 190 23.80 -8.12 -17.31
N ALA A 191 24.11 -6.91 -16.87
CA ALA A 191 24.46 -5.78 -17.72
C ALA A 191 25.93 -5.36 -17.58
N THR A 192 26.75 -6.09 -16.81
CA THR A 192 28.17 -5.70 -16.52
C THR A 192 29.06 -5.67 -17.75
N GLY A 193 28.69 -6.41 -18.80
CA GLY A 193 29.44 -6.45 -20.07
C GLY A 193 28.96 -5.50 -21.16
N LEU A 194 27.90 -4.70 -20.89
CA LEU A 194 27.38 -3.75 -21.86
C LEU A 194 28.24 -2.48 -21.91
N SER A 195 28.43 -1.92 -23.08
CA SER A 195 29.11 -0.64 -23.27
C SER A 195 28.23 0.50 -22.77
N ALA A 196 28.82 1.68 -22.51
CA ALA A 196 28.01 2.87 -22.30
C ALA A 196 27.30 3.28 -23.62
N GLY A 197 26.03 3.66 -23.51
CA GLY A 197 25.21 4.06 -24.65
C GLY A 197 23.81 3.50 -24.62
N GLU A 198 23.08 3.66 -25.73
CA GLU A 198 21.74 3.14 -25.93
C GLU A 198 21.79 1.68 -26.35
N HIS A 199 20.95 0.87 -25.76
CA HIS A 199 20.77 -0.56 -25.99
C HIS A 199 19.29 -0.88 -26.15
N LYS A 200 19.00 -2.07 -26.71
CA LYS A 200 17.63 -2.58 -26.85
C LYS A 200 17.46 -3.88 -26.09
N VAL A 201 16.31 -4.03 -25.45
CA VAL A 201 15.86 -5.31 -24.89
C VAL A 201 14.57 -5.73 -25.57
N SER A 202 14.48 -7.01 -25.93
CA SER A 202 13.24 -7.62 -26.40
C SER A 202 12.88 -8.83 -25.55
N VAL A 203 11.58 -9.02 -25.32
CA VAL A 203 11.04 -10.18 -24.60
C VAL A 203 9.93 -10.78 -25.44
N THR A 204 9.96 -12.10 -25.62
CA THR A 204 8.97 -12.87 -26.36
C THR A 204 8.47 -14.05 -25.54
N ALA A 205 7.18 -14.34 -25.59
CA ALA A 205 6.55 -15.49 -24.94
C ALA A 205 5.31 -15.92 -25.70
N GLU A 206 4.97 -17.21 -25.66
CA GLU A 206 3.80 -17.74 -26.36
C GLU A 206 2.49 -17.11 -25.84
N GLY A 207 1.69 -16.61 -26.77
CA GLY A 207 0.39 -16.02 -26.48
C GLY A 207 0.43 -14.63 -25.84
N ILE A 208 1.58 -13.97 -25.86
CA ILE A 208 1.75 -12.58 -25.42
C ILE A 208 2.38 -11.80 -26.58
N PRO A 209 1.90 -10.59 -26.92
CA PRO A 209 2.57 -9.78 -27.94
C PRO A 209 4.02 -9.52 -27.57
N ASP A 210 4.92 -9.62 -28.54
CA ASP A 210 6.34 -9.35 -28.37
C ASP A 210 6.56 -7.92 -27.89
N GLY A 211 7.53 -7.73 -26.98
CA GLY A 211 7.94 -6.42 -26.48
C GLY A 211 9.36 -6.06 -26.90
N GLU A 212 9.57 -4.82 -27.29
CA GLU A 212 10.90 -4.23 -27.50
C GLU A 212 10.94 -2.86 -26.82
N ALA A 213 12.01 -2.56 -26.10
CA ALA A 213 12.23 -1.29 -25.44
C ALA A 213 13.72 -0.90 -25.48
N SER A 214 14.01 0.42 -25.49
CA SER A 214 15.35 0.93 -25.35
C SER A 214 15.71 1.24 -23.90
N PHE A 215 16.98 1.17 -23.54
CA PHE A 215 17.52 1.57 -22.25
C PHE A 215 18.93 2.13 -22.42
N THR A 216 19.41 2.90 -21.44
CA THR A 216 20.75 3.51 -21.49
C THR A 216 21.64 2.96 -20.39
N VAL A 217 22.86 2.55 -20.76
CA VAL A 217 23.97 2.26 -19.85
C VAL A 217 24.84 3.52 -19.72
N LYS A 218 25.07 3.96 -18.48
CA LYS A 218 25.88 5.16 -18.17
C LYS A 218 27.33 4.82 -17.89
#